data_27fcc4d7bc6d0525f802500c8963253f
#
_entry.id   27fcc4d7bc6d0525f802500c8963253f
#
_cell.length_a   1.000
_cell.length_b   1.000
_cell.length_c   1.000
_cell.angle_alpha   90.00
_cell.angle_beta   90.00
_cell.angle_gamma   90.00
#
_symmetry.space_group_name_H-M   'P 1'
#
loop_
_entity.id
_entity.type
_entity.pdbx_description
1 polymer ?
#
loop_
_entity_poly.entity_id
_entity_poly.type
_entity_poly.pdbx_seq_one_letter_code
_entity_poly.pdbx_strand_id
1 'polypeptide(L)'
;MNKTMKVVIAGGGTGGHLYPGIAIAREVLKEHNNDVLFIGTEQGIEAKVLPREGLPVRFITVGKLKGMTFGSAVKTIVTLPLSVMQSIRLLREKRPDVVIGVGGYSSGPVALAAWVVRIPFLIVEPNSYAGLANRKLGRLASKVILSFPGTGAQPFFPAKKTKKVGPLVRKGIDEGNREKALKDFGLVPGNFTVFVMGGSGGAHAINMAMKDVAGILNKTEHLQILHQTGEKDVTEVAASYRDAGVHAVVLPYIQDMAGAYAAADLVVSRSGATTVAELAVCGKRAVLIPYPFAADNHQEYNARTLAERGTAVVIAQRDLKPETLARLILEYVGQDAPSRTPCMENTGAEEIVRMCKDYVQTN
;
A
#
# COMPACT_ATOMS: atom_id res chain seq x y z
N MET A 1 -3.41 -36.42 3.85
CA MET A 1 -4.38 -35.38 3.53
C MET A 1 -3.84 -34.07 4.14
N ASN A 2 -3.57 -33.05 3.35
CA ASN A 2 -3.16 -31.77 3.91
C ASN A 2 -4.31 -31.19 4.73
N LYS A 3 -4.05 -30.86 6.00
CA LYS A 3 -5.04 -30.27 6.90
C LYS A 3 -5.42 -28.88 6.36
N THR A 4 -6.72 -28.58 6.33
CA THR A 4 -7.24 -27.26 5.94
C THR A 4 -6.72 -26.18 6.86
N MET A 5 -6.10 -25.14 6.30
CA MET A 5 -5.64 -23.97 7.06
C MET A 5 -6.72 -22.88 7.05
N LYS A 6 -7.09 -22.41 8.24
CA LYS A 6 -8.05 -21.30 8.44
C LYS A 6 -7.32 -20.06 8.91
N VAL A 7 -7.36 -19.00 8.13
CA VAL A 7 -6.66 -17.76 8.42
C VAL A 7 -7.66 -16.62 8.62
N VAL A 8 -7.50 -15.87 9.70
CA VAL A 8 -8.17 -14.58 9.86
C VAL A 8 -7.18 -13.46 9.60
N ILE A 9 -7.54 -12.53 8.70
CA ILE A 9 -6.73 -11.35 8.39
C ILE A 9 -7.44 -10.12 8.94
N ALA A 10 -6.79 -9.40 9.84
CA ALA A 10 -7.32 -8.20 10.46
C ALA A 10 -6.56 -6.96 9.99
N GLY A 11 -7.30 -6.03 9.37
CA GLY A 11 -6.71 -4.79 8.89
C GLY A 11 -7.58 -4.08 7.89
N GLY A 12 -7.18 -2.87 7.55
CA GLY A 12 -7.95 -2.03 6.62
C GLY A 12 -7.81 -0.54 6.95
N GLY A 13 -8.85 0.22 6.61
CA GLY A 13 -8.89 1.67 6.76
C GLY A 13 -8.20 2.41 5.61
N THR A 14 -7.07 1.93 5.12
CA THR A 14 -6.33 2.49 3.98
C THR A 14 -5.79 1.38 3.07
N GLY A 15 -5.46 1.74 1.80
CA GLY A 15 -4.88 0.79 0.84
C GLY A 15 -3.55 0.20 1.31
N GLY A 16 -2.73 0.99 2.01
CA GLY A 16 -1.44 0.55 2.54
C GLY A 16 -1.50 -0.63 3.52
N HIS A 17 -2.63 -0.84 4.18
CA HIS A 17 -2.87 -1.97 5.06
C HIS A 17 -3.70 -3.07 4.39
N LEU A 18 -4.65 -2.69 3.52
CA LEU A 18 -5.58 -3.65 2.94
C LEU A 18 -4.92 -4.52 1.86
N TYR A 19 -4.19 -3.92 0.91
CA TYR A 19 -3.60 -4.67 -0.20
C TYR A 19 -2.55 -5.70 0.21
N PRO A 20 -1.68 -5.45 1.20
CA PRO A 20 -0.85 -6.52 1.80
C PRO A 20 -1.66 -7.71 2.32
N GLY A 21 -2.81 -7.43 2.98
CA GLY A 21 -3.73 -8.48 3.43
C GLY A 21 -4.34 -9.26 2.27
N ILE A 22 -4.73 -8.59 1.19
CA ILE A 22 -5.26 -9.24 -0.03
C ILE A 22 -4.20 -10.13 -0.68
N ALA A 23 -2.95 -9.66 -0.76
CA ALA A 23 -1.85 -10.45 -1.31
C ALA A 23 -1.65 -11.76 -0.51
N ILE A 24 -1.65 -11.69 0.82
CA ILE A 24 -1.57 -12.86 1.70
C ILE A 24 -2.79 -13.77 1.51
N ALA A 25 -4.00 -13.21 1.46
CA ALA A 25 -5.24 -13.99 1.28
C ALA A 25 -5.23 -14.78 -0.03
N ARG A 26 -4.83 -14.14 -1.13
CA ARG A 26 -4.73 -14.80 -2.44
C ARG A 26 -3.71 -15.93 -2.43
N GLU A 27 -2.61 -15.76 -1.70
CA GLU A 27 -1.60 -16.81 -1.56
C GLU A 27 -2.11 -17.99 -0.73
N VAL A 28 -2.82 -17.74 0.39
CA VAL A 28 -3.45 -18.77 1.20
C VAL A 28 -4.46 -19.60 0.37
N LEU A 29 -5.27 -18.90 -0.44
CA LEU A 29 -6.35 -19.51 -1.25
C LEU A 29 -5.84 -20.23 -2.51
N LYS A 30 -4.55 -20.24 -2.83
CA LYS A 30 -3.99 -21.11 -3.88
C LYS A 30 -4.22 -22.60 -3.56
N GLU A 31 -4.25 -22.96 -2.30
CA GLU A 31 -4.64 -24.32 -1.86
C GLU A 31 -6.16 -24.33 -1.62
N HIS A 32 -6.91 -25.06 -2.44
CA HIS A 32 -8.38 -25.06 -2.50
C HIS A 32 -9.10 -25.38 -1.18
N ASN A 33 -8.44 -26.04 -0.27
CA ASN A 33 -9.03 -26.41 1.03
C ASN A 33 -8.84 -25.35 2.11
N ASN A 34 -8.06 -24.29 1.85
CA ASN A 34 -7.80 -23.25 2.83
C ASN A 34 -8.96 -22.24 2.88
N ASP A 35 -9.17 -21.67 4.06
CA ASP A 35 -10.22 -20.66 4.31
C ASP A 35 -9.62 -19.36 4.83
N VAL A 36 -10.13 -18.25 4.33
CA VAL A 36 -9.71 -16.90 4.73
C VAL A 36 -10.93 -16.07 5.11
N LEU A 37 -10.85 -15.39 6.25
CA LEU A 37 -11.84 -14.39 6.66
C LEU A 37 -11.15 -13.08 6.99
N PHE A 38 -11.62 -11.98 6.41
CA PHE A 38 -11.22 -10.64 6.84
C PHE A 38 -12.06 -10.14 8.01
N ILE A 39 -11.40 -9.44 8.95
CA ILE A 39 -12.08 -8.65 9.98
C ILE A 39 -11.66 -7.19 9.81
N GLY A 40 -12.62 -6.35 9.47
CA GLY A 40 -12.44 -4.93 9.18
C GLY A 40 -13.46 -4.04 9.90
N THR A 41 -13.65 -2.84 9.35
CA THR A 41 -14.65 -1.86 9.81
C THR A 41 -15.57 -1.48 8.67
N GLU A 42 -16.83 -1.19 8.93
CA GLU A 42 -17.80 -0.76 7.91
C GLU A 42 -17.41 0.56 7.22
N GLN A 43 -16.65 1.40 7.92
CA GLN A 43 -16.25 2.73 7.44
C GLN A 43 -14.94 2.74 6.66
N GLY A 44 -14.21 1.62 6.65
CA GLY A 44 -12.95 1.48 5.95
C GLY A 44 -13.13 1.12 4.47
N ILE A 45 -12.05 1.25 3.69
CA ILE A 45 -12.08 0.86 2.27
C ILE A 45 -12.33 -0.64 2.08
N GLU A 46 -12.01 -1.45 3.08
CA GLU A 46 -12.23 -2.89 3.10
C GLU A 46 -13.70 -3.28 2.87
N ALA A 47 -14.64 -2.46 3.33
CA ALA A 47 -16.07 -2.68 3.11
C ALA A 47 -16.49 -2.63 1.63
N LYS A 48 -15.74 -1.87 0.81
CA LYS A 48 -16.00 -1.73 -0.63
C LYS A 48 -15.12 -2.64 -1.48
N VAL A 49 -13.85 -2.81 -1.08
CA VAL A 49 -12.85 -3.52 -1.88
C VAL A 49 -12.98 -5.03 -1.72
N LEU A 50 -13.06 -5.56 -0.49
CA LEU A 50 -13.08 -7.01 -0.28
C LEU A 50 -14.24 -7.74 -0.97
N PRO A 51 -15.50 -7.23 -0.96
CA PRO A 51 -16.57 -7.85 -1.73
C PRO A 51 -16.32 -7.89 -3.24
N ARG A 52 -15.72 -6.83 -3.79
CA ARG A 52 -15.34 -6.76 -5.22
C ARG A 52 -14.24 -7.76 -5.58
N GLU A 53 -13.35 -8.02 -4.61
CA GLU A 53 -12.31 -9.05 -4.71
C GLU A 53 -12.83 -10.47 -4.45
N GLY A 54 -14.12 -10.65 -4.12
CA GLY A 54 -14.70 -11.95 -3.76
C GLY A 54 -14.16 -12.51 -2.45
N LEU A 55 -13.67 -11.67 -1.55
CA LEU A 55 -13.09 -12.06 -0.27
C LEU A 55 -14.08 -11.84 0.88
N PRO A 56 -14.32 -12.86 1.73
CA PRO A 56 -15.27 -12.75 2.82
C PRO A 56 -14.78 -11.79 3.90
N VAL A 57 -15.68 -10.94 4.39
CA VAL A 57 -15.39 -9.95 5.43
C VAL A 57 -16.48 -9.93 6.51
N ARG A 58 -16.05 -9.74 7.75
CA ARG A 58 -16.88 -9.42 8.90
C ARG A 58 -16.42 -8.09 9.50
N PHE A 59 -17.34 -7.38 10.09
CA PHE A 59 -17.06 -6.06 10.63
C PHE A 59 -17.15 -6.05 12.15
N ILE A 60 -16.28 -5.24 12.76
CA ILE A 60 -16.30 -4.91 14.18
C ILE A 60 -16.44 -3.40 14.36
N THR A 61 -17.00 -2.98 15.47
CA THR A 61 -17.12 -1.58 15.82
C THR A 61 -15.78 -1.10 16.40
N VAL A 62 -15.15 -0.10 15.77
CA VAL A 62 -13.88 0.47 16.26
C VAL A 62 -13.99 1.99 16.34
N GLY A 63 -13.53 2.58 17.43
CA GLY A 63 -13.42 4.03 17.58
C GLY A 63 -12.33 4.60 16.65
N LYS A 64 -12.53 5.83 16.14
CA LYS A 64 -11.51 6.53 15.34
C LYS A 64 -10.39 7.01 16.25
N LEU A 65 -9.16 6.55 16.01
CA LEU A 65 -7.96 6.97 16.76
C LEU A 65 -7.30 8.25 16.22
N LYS A 66 -7.69 8.73 15.03
CA LYS A 66 -7.05 9.86 14.35
C LYS A 66 -7.89 11.14 14.50
N GLY A 67 -7.24 12.24 14.87
CA GLY A 67 -7.92 13.54 15.09
C GLY A 67 -8.66 13.61 16.43
N MET A 68 -8.08 13.03 17.50
CA MET A 68 -8.72 12.94 18.80
C MET A 68 -8.87 14.31 19.45
N THR A 69 -10.11 14.77 19.54
CA THR A 69 -10.55 15.65 20.64
C THR A 69 -10.70 14.82 21.90
N PHE A 70 -10.67 15.44 23.07
CA PHE A 70 -10.83 14.76 24.38
C PHE A 70 -12.03 13.79 24.39
N GLY A 71 -13.18 14.21 23.81
CA GLY A 71 -14.38 13.36 23.68
C GLY A 71 -14.22 12.14 22.79
N SER A 72 -13.39 12.20 21.74
CA SER A 72 -13.14 11.04 20.86
C SER A 72 -12.17 10.03 21.48
N ALA A 73 -11.26 10.49 22.35
CA ALA A 73 -10.39 9.61 23.13
C ALA A 73 -11.20 8.76 24.13
N VAL A 74 -12.13 9.39 24.85
CA VAL A 74 -13.06 8.70 25.77
C VAL A 74 -13.92 7.68 24.99
N LYS A 75 -14.46 8.07 23.83
CA LYS A 75 -15.23 7.14 22.97
C LYS A 75 -14.39 5.93 22.54
N THR A 76 -13.12 6.13 22.20
CA THR A 76 -12.22 5.04 21.79
C THR A 76 -11.93 4.09 22.95
N ILE A 77 -11.71 4.60 24.16
CA ILE A 77 -11.50 3.79 25.37
C ILE A 77 -12.74 2.94 25.67
N VAL A 78 -13.94 3.49 25.52
CA VAL A 78 -15.21 2.77 25.76
C VAL A 78 -15.49 1.75 24.66
N THR A 79 -15.14 2.03 23.40
CA THR A 79 -15.39 1.10 22.29
C THR A 79 -14.38 -0.03 22.19
N LEU A 80 -13.17 0.10 22.74
CA LEU A 80 -12.14 -0.94 22.66
C LEU A 80 -12.57 -2.27 23.29
N PRO A 81 -13.14 -2.31 24.53
CA PRO A 81 -13.66 -3.57 25.08
C PRO A 81 -14.73 -4.23 24.21
N LEU A 82 -15.65 -3.44 23.66
CA LEU A 82 -16.67 -3.96 22.73
C LEU A 82 -16.03 -4.55 21.48
N SER A 83 -15.07 -3.84 20.88
CA SER A 83 -14.34 -4.33 19.70
C SER A 83 -13.62 -5.66 19.99
N VAL A 84 -13.00 -5.78 21.17
CA VAL A 84 -12.32 -7.01 21.60
C VAL A 84 -13.33 -8.13 21.82
N MET A 85 -14.47 -7.87 22.48
CA MET A 85 -15.53 -8.87 22.68
C MET A 85 -16.11 -9.37 21.36
N GLN A 86 -16.40 -8.48 20.42
CA GLN A 86 -16.86 -8.84 19.07
C GLN A 86 -15.82 -9.71 18.37
N SER A 87 -14.54 -9.35 18.47
CA SER A 87 -13.42 -10.11 17.89
C SER A 87 -13.31 -11.49 18.53
N ILE A 88 -13.41 -11.62 19.87
CA ILE A 88 -13.39 -12.92 20.58
C ILE A 88 -14.52 -13.81 20.07
N ARG A 89 -15.74 -13.26 19.94
CA ARG A 89 -16.89 -14.02 19.42
C ARG A 89 -16.62 -14.56 18.03
N LEU A 90 -16.15 -13.71 17.10
CA LEU A 90 -15.82 -14.10 15.73
C LEU A 90 -14.70 -15.15 15.69
N LEU A 91 -13.64 -14.99 16.47
CA LEU A 91 -12.53 -15.95 16.52
C LEU A 91 -12.97 -17.31 17.10
N ARG A 92 -13.84 -17.34 18.11
CA ARG A 92 -14.40 -18.58 18.67
C ARG A 92 -15.34 -19.28 17.69
N GLU A 93 -16.11 -18.53 16.91
CA GLU A 93 -16.98 -19.06 15.87
C GLU A 93 -16.18 -19.71 14.74
N LYS A 94 -15.17 -18.98 14.23
CA LYS A 94 -14.39 -19.39 13.05
C LYS A 94 -13.28 -20.38 13.38
N ARG A 95 -12.75 -20.36 14.61
CA ARG A 95 -11.64 -21.21 15.08
C ARG A 95 -10.48 -21.21 14.08
N PRO A 96 -9.87 -20.04 13.80
CA PRO A 96 -8.75 -19.98 12.87
C PRO A 96 -7.50 -20.61 13.50
N ASP A 97 -6.63 -21.17 12.66
CA ASP A 97 -5.32 -21.67 13.08
C ASP A 97 -4.37 -20.53 13.37
N VAL A 98 -4.53 -19.41 12.67
CA VAL A 98 -3.67 -18.22 12.83
C VAL A 98 -4.44 -16.94 12.51
N VAL A 99 -4.10 -15.86 13.21
CA VAL A 99 -4.57 -14.50 12.95
C VAL A 99 -3.42 -13.67 12.41
N ILE A 100 -3.65 -12.89 11.35
CA ILE A 100 -2.67 -11.97 10.75
C ILE A 100 -3.18 -10.55 10.87
N GLY A 101 -2.49 -9.71 11.63
CA GLY A 101 -2.74 -8.28 11.71
C GLY A 101 -1.88 -7.52 10.71
N VAL A 102 -2.50 -6.87 9.72
CA VAL A 102 -1.79 -6.10 8.68
C VAL A 102 -1.80 -4.59 8.94
N GLY A 103 -2.26 -4.19 10.13
CA GLY A 103 -2.37 -2.78 10.51
C GLY A 103 -3.77 -2.20 10.28
N GLY A 104 -3.92 -0.91 10.61
CA GLY A 104 -5.22 -0.24 10.61
C GLY A 104 -5.98 -0.41 11.92
N TYR A 105 -7.20 0.14 11.98
CA TYR A 105 -7.94 0.26 13.25
C TYR A 105 -8.47 -1.07 13.79
N SER A 106 -8.84 -2.01 12.94
CA SER A 106 -9.36 -3.32 13.33
C SER A 106 -8.27 -4.28 13.80
N SER A 107 -7.03 -4.12 13.34
CA SER A 107 -5.92 -5.02 13.65
C SER A 107 -5.63 -5.10 15.16
N GLY A 108 -5.69 -3.96 15.87
CA GLY A 108 -5.42 -3.90 17.31
C GLY A 108 -6.35 -4.76 18.16
N PRO A 109 -7.67 -4.52 18.13
CA PRO A 109 -8.66 -5.30 18.87
C PRO A 109 -8.64 -6.78 18.53
N VAL A 110 -8.47 -7.14 17.23
CA VAL A 110 -8.44 -8.55 16.79
C VAL A 110 -7.18 -9.25 17.28
N ALA A 111 -6.00 -8.60 17.22
CA ALA A 111 -4.76 -9.17 17.75
C ALA A 111 -4.82 -9.38 19.26
N LEU A 112 -5.40 -8.42 20.00
CA LEU A 112 -5.61 -8.56 21.44
C LEU A 112 -6.59 -9.71 21.75
N ALA A 113 -7.68 -9.83 21.00
CA ALA A 113 -8.62 -10.94 21.13
C ALA A 113 -7.95 -12.30 20.85
N ALA A 114 -7.13 -12.40 19.80
CA ALA A 114 -6.37 -13.61 19.49
C ALA A 114 -5.45 -14.02 20.64
N TRP A 115 -4.74 -13.05 21.23
CA TRP A 115 -3.90 -13.29 22.41
C TRP A 115 -4.71 -13.81 23.61
N VAL A 116 -5.87 -13.21 23.90
CA VAL A 116 -6.75 -13.63 25.00
C VAL A 116 -7.27 -15.05 24.81
N VAL A 117 -7.66 -15.42 23.57
CA VAL A 117 -8.17 -16.78 23.29
C VAL A 117 -7.08 -17.77 22.91
N ARG A 118 -5.80 -17.37 23.03
CA ARG A 118 -4.61 -18.19 22.78
C ARG A 118 -4.49 -18.73 21.35
N ILE A 119 -5.01 -17.97 20.36
CA ILE A 119 -4.77 -18.25 18.95
C ILE A 119 -3.46 -17.55 18.56
N PRO A 120 -2.52 -18.24 17.87
CA PRO A 120 -1.30 -17.63 17.35
C PRO A 120 -1.63 -16.42 16.48
N PHE A 121 -0.95 -15.30 16.70
CA PHE A 121 -1.13 -14.15 15.84
C PHE A 121 0.20 -13.57 15.36
N LEU A 122 0.20 -13.15 14.11
CA LEU A 122 1.31 -12.55 13.41
C LEU A 122 0.98 -11.08 13.16
N ILE A 123 1.97 -10.21 13.34
CA ILE A 123 1.86 -8.81 12.94
C ILE A 123 2.67 -8.64 11.67
N VAL A 124 2.04 -8.05 10.65
CA VAL A 124 2.70 -7.61 9.42
C VAL A 124 2.84 -6.09 9.47
N GLU A 125 4.06 -5.60 9.37
CA GLU A 125 4.37 -4.18 9.27
C GLU A 125 4.87 -3.87 7.85
N PRO A 126 4.05 -3.20 7.04
CA PRO A 126 4.42 -2.85 5.67
C PRO A 126 5.24 -1.57 5.56
N ASN A 127 5.35 -0.77 6.61
CA ASN A 127 6.09 0.49 6.57
C ASN A 127 7.52 0.32 7.07
N SER A 128 8.41 1.17 6.57
CA SER A 128 9.78 1.27 7.07
C SER A 128 9.85 1.74 8.53
N TYR A 129 8.84 2.47 9.01
CA TYR A 129 8.67 2.86 10.41
C TYR A 129 7.38 2.26 10.96
N ALA A 130 7.50 1.50 12.02
CA ALA A 130 6.39 0.72 12.56
C ALA A 130 5.26 1.58 13.14
N GLY A 131 4.02 1.24 12.80
CA GLY A 131 2.84 1.90 13.35
C GLY A 131 2.67 1.66 14.86
N LEU A 132 2.05 2.62 15.56
CA LEU A 132 1.90 2.58 17.03
C LEU A 132 1.22 1.30 17.55
N ALA A 133 0.16 0.83 16.90
CA ALA A 133 -0.53 -0.40 17.28
C ALA A 133 0.40 -1.62 17.18
N ASN A 134 1.13 -1.74 16.08
CA ASN A 134 2.08 -2.82 15.85
C ASN A 134 3.23 -2.78 16.87
N ARG A 135 3.76 -1.59 17.19
CA ARG A 135 4.79 -1.41 18.24
C ARG A 135 4.31 -1.92 19.62
N LYS A 136 3.06 -1.62 19.99
CA LYS A 136 2.49 -2.05 21.29
C LYS A 136 2.21 -3.56 21.34
N LEU A 137 1.68 -4.12 20.25
CA LEU A 137 1.27 -5.52 20.19
C LEU A 137 2.39 -6.47 19.79
N GLY A 138 3.49 -5.98 19.24
CA GLY A 138 4.60 -6.81 18.75
C GLY A 138 5.24 -7.69 19.83
N ARG A 139 5.23 -7.26 21.09
CA ARG A 139 5.72 -8.08 22.22
C ARG A 139 4.82 -9.29 22.48
N LEU A 140 3.51 -9.16 22.26
CA LEU A 140 2.51 -10.21 22.47
C LEU A 140 2.41 -11.15 21.25
N ALA A 141 2.79 -10.67 20.06
CA ALA A 141 2.72 -11.44 18.84
C ALA A 141 3.59 -12.70 18.87
N SER A 142 3.14 -13.74 18.20
CA SER A 142 3.92 -14.97 17.97
C SER A 142 5.11 -14.69 17.05
N LYS A 143 4.89 -13.92 15.97
CA LYS A 143 5.93 -13.37 15.09
C LYS A 143 5.57 -11.96 14.64
N VAL A 144 6.58 -11.16 14.35
CA VAL A 144 6.47 -9.86 13.71
C VAL A 144 7.16 -9.95 12.35
N ILE A 145 6.45 -9.59 11.31
CA ILE A 145 6.88 -9.71 9.94
C ILE A 145 7.07 -8.30 9.38
N LEU A 146 8.28 -8.00 8.93
CA LEU A 146 8.62 -6.74 8.27
C LEU A 146 8.62 -7.02 6.76
N SER A 147 7.62 -6.52 6.05
CA SER A 147 7.45 -6.77 4.62
C SER A 147 8.15 -5.75 3.73
N PHE A 148 8.88 -4.85 4.34
CA PHE A 148 9.75 -3.92 3.63
C PHE A 148 11.04 -3.73 4.43
N PRO A 149 12.22 -3.80 3.80
CA PRO A 149 13.49 -3.74 4.51
C PRO A 149 13.87 -2.32 4.90
N GLY A 150 12.97 -1.63 5.59
CA GLY A 150 13.31 -0.40 6.27
C GLY A 150 14.03 -0.72 7.58
N THR A 151 15.10 -0.03 7.84
CA THR A 151 15.88 -0.20 9.08
C THR A 151 15.15 0.36 10.32
N GLY A 152 14.21 1.29 10.12
CA GLY A 152 13.54 2.02 11.19
C GLY A 152 12.50 1.23 11.99
N ALA A 153 12.00 0.10 11.47
CA ALA A 153 11.01 -0.71 12.19
C ALA A 153 11.64 -1.69 13.21
N GLN A 154 12.91 -2.01 13.05
CA GLN A 154 13.58 -3.06 13.83
C GLN A 154 13.73 -2.79 15.33
N PRO A 155 14.07 -1.57 15.81
CA PRO A 155 14.31 -1.35 17.24
C PRO A 155 13.05 -1.49 18.08
N PHE A 156 11.88 -1.56 17.49
CA PHE A 156 10.61 -1.67 18.23
C PHE A 156 10.20 -3.10 18.56
N PHE A 157 10.84 -4.10 17.94
CA PHE A 157 10.41 -5.48 18.06
C PHE A 157 11.51 -6.40 18.58
N PRO A 158 11.15 -7.44 19.37
CA PRO A 158 12.13 -8.44 19.82
C PRO A 158 12.75 -9.18 18.63
N ALA A 159 14.07 -9.15 18.49
CA ALA A 159 14.78 -9.75 17.36
C ALA A 159 14.42 -11.23 17.12
N LYS A 160 14.26 -12.02 18.20
CA LYS A 160 13.90 -13.46 18.13
C LYS A 160 12.53 -13.72 17.49
N LYS A 161 11.60 -12.73 17.54
CA LYS A 161 10.26 -12.85 16.96
C LYS A 161 10.14 -12.16 15.60
N THR A 162 11.12 -11.37 15.20
CA THR A 162 11.08 -10.55 13.99
C THR A 162 11.65 -11.31 12.80
N LYS A 163 10.89 -11.33 11.70
CA LYS A 163 11.30 -11.90 10.42
C LYS A 163 11.15 -10.83 9.34
N LYS A 164 12.16 -10.68 8.49
CA LYS A 164 12.05 -9.89 7.26
C LYS A 164 11.58 -10.80 6.15
N VAL A 165 10.67 -10.28 5.32
CA VAL A 165 10.16 -10.95 4.11
C VAL A 165 10.19 -9.97 2.94
N GLY A 166 9.98 -10.46 1.74
CA GLY A 166 9.81 -9.63 0.55
C GLY A 166 8.59 -8.70 0.62
N PRO A 167 8.45 -7.79 -0.35
CA PRO A 167 7.29 -6.90 -0.47
C PRO A 167 5.98 -7.67 -0.55
N LEU A 168 4.90 -7.05 -0.08
CA LEU A 168 3.54 -7.56 -0.16
C LEU A 168 2.76 -6.71 -1.16
N VAL A 169 2.83 -7.07 -2.42
CA VAL A 169 2.13 -6.41 -3.50
C VAL A 169 1.14 -7.35 -4.19
N ARG A 170 0.25 -6.78 -4.98
CA ARG A 170 -0.69 -7.55 -5.77
C ARG A 170 0.04 -8.50 -6.72
N LYS A 171 -0.47 -9.72 -6.86
CA LYS A 171 0.06 -10.67 -7.84
C LYS A 171 -0.09 -10.08 -9.25
N GLY A 172 0.96 -10.24 -10.07
CA GLY A 172 0.98 -9.78 -11.46
C GLY A 172 1.16 -8.27 -11.62
N ILE A 173 1.50 -7.53 -10.54
CA ILE A 173 1.74 -6.08 -10.65
C ILE A 173 2.92 -5.74 -11.59
N ASP A 174 3.87 -6.61 -11.69
CA ASP A 174 5.09 -6.54 -12.52
C ASP A 174 4.95 -7.26 -13.87
N GLU A 175 3.83 -7.96 -14.09
CA GLU A 175 3.55 -8.72 -15.31
C GLU A 175 2.87 -7.88 -16.41
N GLY A 176 2.71 -6.57 -16.21
CA GLY A 176 2.06 -5.68 -17.17
C GLY A 176 2.78 -5.65 -18.54
N ASN A 177 2.00 -5.74 -19.61
CA ASN A 177 2.51 -5.60 -20.98
C ASN A 177 2.48 -4.12 -21.43
N ARG A 178 3.64 -3.54 -21.73
CA ARG A 178 3.75 -2.12 -22.11
C ARG A 178 2.98 -1.77 -23.36
N GLU A 179 3.09 -2.55 -24.45
CA GLU A 179 2.44 -2.25 -25.71
C GLU A 179 0.92 -2.26 -25.57
N LYS A 180 0.40 -3.30 -24.89
CA LYS A 180 -1.02 -3.38 -24.56
C LYS A 180 -1.48 -2.21 -23.71
N ALA A 181 -0.73 -1.86 -22.67
CA ALA A 181 -1.06 -0.76 -21.76
C ALA A 181 -1.07 0.59 -22.47
N LEU A 182 -0.07 0.88 -23.32
CA LEU A 182 -0.04 2.11 -24.12
C LEU A 182 -1.30 2.21 -25.00
N LYS A 183 -1.70 1.11 -25.66
CA LYS A 183 -2.91 1.07 -26.48
C LYS A 183 -4.17 1.27 -25.64
N ASP A 184 -4.30 0.55 -24.53
CA ASP A 184 -5.52 0.56 -23.70
C ASP A 184 -5.72 1.93 -23.03
N PHE A 185 -4.64 2.62 -22.66
CA PHE A 185 -4.70 3.99 -22.12
C PHE A 185 -4.75 5.07 -23.20
N GLY A 186 -4.58 4.74 -24.49
CA GLY A 186 -4.52 5.74 -25.57
C GLY A 186 -3.23 6.58 -25.56
N LEU A 187 -2.14 5.98 -25.13
CA LEU A 187 -0.81 6.58 -25.09
C LEU A 187 -0.03 6.26 -26.37
N VAL A 188 0.87 7.14 -26.79
CA VAL A 188 1.65 7.03 -28.00
C VAL A 188 2.88 6.14 -27.78
N PRO A 189 3.09 5.08 -28.57
CA PRO A 189 4.32 4.30 -28.50
C PRO A 189 5.55 5.15 -28.83
N GLY A 190 6.65 4.90 -28.12
CA GLY A 190 7.90 5.64 -28.29
C GLY A 190 8.01 6.91 -27.46
N ASN A 191 6.91 7.45 -26.95
CA ASN A 191 6.96 8.60 -26.06
C ASN A 191 7.35 8.20 -24.62
N PHE A 192 8.08 9.09 -23.96
CA PHE A 192 8.40 8.98 -22.53
C PHE A 192 7.14 9.23 -21.71
N THR A 193 6.75 8.25 -20.89
CA THR A 193 5.50 8.30 -20.12
C THR A 193 5.78 8.61 -18.66
N VAL A 194 5.26 9.74 -18.18
CA VAL A 194 5.24 10.07 -16.74
C VAL A 194 3.92 9.60 -16.15
N PHE A 195 3.96 8.64 -15.24
CA PHE A 195 2.79 8.21 -14.49
C PHE A 195 2.69 8.97 -13.17
N VAL A 196 1.61 9.71 -13.00
CA VAL A 196 1.37 10.55 -11.81
C VAL A 196 0.23 9.98 -10.99
N MET A 197 0.45 9.79 -9.66
CA MET A 197 -0.61 9.31 -8.77
C MET A 197 -0.41 9.78 -7.32
N GLY A 198 -1.53 10.00 -6.64
CA GLY A 198 -1.56 10.37 -5.21
C GLY A 198 -2.03 9.26 -4.27
N GLY A 199 -2.25 8.04 -4.79
CA GLY A 199 -3.01 6.97 -4.16
C GLY A 199 -4.45 6.93 -4.65
N SER A 200 -5.32 6.06 -4.11
CA SER A 200 -6.68 5.83 -4.61
C SER A 200 -7.60 7.06 -4.58
N GLY A 201 -7.35 8.02 -3.71
CA GLY A 201 -8.12 9.26 -3.60
C GLY A 201 -7.49 10.46 -4.31
N GLY A 202 -6.34 10.26 -4.99
CA GLY A 202 -5.54 11.36 -5.52
C GLY A 202 -4.73 12.09 -4.44
N ALA A 203 -3.96 13.09 -4.84
CA ALA A 203 -3.21 13.98 -3.95
C ALA A 203 -3.24 15.41 -4.49
N HIS A 204 -4.16 16.22 -3.95
CA HIS A 204 -4.38 17.59 -4.44
C HIS A 204 -3.08 18.40 -4.63
N ALA A 205 -2.14 18.33 -3.67
CA ALA A 205 -0.88 19.05 -3.79
C ALA A 205 -0.02 18.59 -4.99
N ILE A 206 -0.03 17.29 -5.31
CA ILE A 206 0.66 16.75 -6.49
C ILE A 206 -0.09 17.17 -7.75
N ASN A 207 -1.41 17.07 -7.74
CA ASN A 207 -2.26 17.43 -8.86
C ASN A 207 -2.06 18.90 -9.25
N MET A 208 -2.05 19.81 -8.27
CA MET A 208 -1.83 21.25 -8.53
C MET A 208 -0.39 21.54 -8.99
N ALA A 209 0.61 20.89 -8.40
CA ALA A 209 1.98 21.03 -8.89
C ALA A 209 2.12 20.58 -10.35
N MET A 210 1.51 19.45 -10.71
CA MET A 210 1.53 18.94 -12.09
C MET A 210 0.74 19.81 -13.08
N LYS A 211 -0.34 20.46 -12.62
CA LYS A 211 -1.04 21.49 -13.40
C LYS A 211 -0.11 22.64 -13.79
N ASP A 212 0.67 23.15 -12.82
CA ASP A 212 1.59 24.25 -13.06
C ASP A 212 2.81 23.80 -13.90
N VAL A 213 3.26 22.56 -13.72
CA VAL A 213 4.32 21.92 -14.52
C VAL A 213 3.93 21.79 -16.00
N ALA A 214 2.65 21.65 -16.34
CA ALA A 214 2.17 21.50 -17.71
C ALA A 214 2.68 22.62 -18.65
N GLY A 215 2.65 23.89 -18.17
CA GLY A 215 3.15 25.04 -18.93
C GLY A 215 4.66 25.03 -19.19
N ILE A 216 5.43 24.29 -18.38
CA ILE A 216 6.89 24.14 -18.55
C ILE A 216 7.18 22.98 -19.52
N LEU A 217 6.41 21.89 -19.43
CA LEU A 217 6.62 20.68 -20.23
C LEU A 217 6.08 20.77 -21.65
N ASN A 218 5.28 21.78 -21.99
CA ASN A 218 4.58 21.89 -23.27
C ASN A 218 5.49 21.94 -24.51
N LYS A 219 6.78 22.25 -24.34
CA LYS A 219 7.79 22.28 -25.39
C LYS A 219 8.60 21.00 -25.51
N THR A 220 8.31 19.99 -24.67
CA THR A 220 9.08 18.76 -24.63
C THR A 220 8.47 17.78 -25.61
N GLU A 221 9.20 17.51 -26.70
CA GLU A 221 8.80 16.51 -27.67
C GLU A 221 8.86 15.11 -27.06
N HIS A 222 8.01 14.21 -27.56
CA HIS A 222 7.96 12.80 -27.12
C HIS A 222 7.70 12.57 -25.63
N LEU A 223 7.09 13.54 -24.94
CA LEU A 223 6.61 13.40 -23.56
C LEU A 223 5.10 13.21 -23.52
N GLN A 224 4.64 12.34 -22.64
CA GLN A 224 3.21 12.16 -22.35
C GLN A 224 2.97 11.85 -20.87
N ILE A 225 1.76 12.08 -20.41
CA ILE A 225 1.40 11.92 -19.00
C ILE A 225 0.20 10.98 -18.85
N LEU A 226 0.31 9.99 -17.96
CA LEU A 226 -0.81 9.23 -17.42
C LEU A 226 -1.05 9.69 -15.99
N HIS A 227 -2.20 10.30 -15.68
CA HIS A 227 -2.43 10.93 -14.39
C HIS A 227 -3.69 10.39 -13.70
N GLN A 228 -3.53 9.75 -12.53
CA GLN A 228 -4.63 9.41 -11.63
C GLN A 228 -4.80 10.51 -10.58
N THR A 229 -5.81 11.36 -10.75
CA THR A 229 -6.03 12.57 -9.93
C THR A 229 -6.92 12.35 -8.71
N GLY A 230 -7.75 11.30 -8.70
CA GLY A 230 -8.96 11.24 -7.87
C GLY A 230 -10.11 12.03 -8.48
N GLU A 231 -11.32 11.79 -7.98
CA GLU A 231 -12.57 12.38 -8.51
C GLU A 231 -12.59 13.91 -8.47
N LYS A 232 -11.98 14.51 -7.44
CA LYS A 232 -12.12 15.96 -7.18
C LYS A 232 -11.41 16.84 -8.20
N ASP A 233 -10.23 16.44 -8.62
CA ASP A 233 -9.33 17.32 -9.38
C ASP A 233 -9.27 16.93 -10.88
N VAL A 234 -9.98 15.88 -11.32
CA VAL A 234 -9.86 15.33 -12.67
C VAL A 234 -10.17 16.35 -13.76
N THR A 235 -11.23 17.12 -13.61
CA THR A 235 -11.66 18.10 -14.62
C THR A 235 -10.67 19.25 -14.73
N GLU A 236 -10.21 19.80 -13.60
CA GLU A 236 -9.28 20.90 -13.56
C GLU A 236 -7.92 20.54 -14.14
N VAL A 237 -7.37 19.37 -13.74
CA VAL A 237 -6.08 18.88 -14.23
C VAL A 237 -6.13 18.54 -15.71
N ALA A 238 -7.21 17.88 -16.17
CA ALA A 238 -7.38 17.58 -17.61
C ALA A 238 -7.43 18.85 -18.48
N ALA A 239 -8.14 19.89 -18.00
CA ALA A 239 -8.20 21.18 -18.69
C ALA A 239 -6.80 21.80 -18.82
N SER A 240 -6.02 21.81 -17.72
CA SER A 240 -4.70 22.44 -17.71
C SER A 240 -3.71 21.78 -18.70
N TYR A 241 -3.70 20.45 -18.80
CA TYR A 241 -2.85 19.76 -19.78
C TYR A 241 -3.28 20.05 -21.22
N ARG A 242 -4.58 20.04 -21.50
CA ARG A 242 -5.11 20.39 -22.82
C ARG A 242 -4.75 21.83 -23.20
N ASP A 243 -4.97 22.78 -22.31
CA ASP A 243 -4.72 24.20 -22.57
C ASP A 243 -3.22 24.49 -22.74
N ALA A 244 -2.35 23.73 -22.07
CA ALA A 244 -0.91 23.75 -22.27
C ALA A 244 -0.44 23.00 -23.52
N GLY A 245 -1.29 22.20 -24.20
CA GLY A 245 -0.89 21.38 -25.35
C GLY A 245 -0.06 20.14 -24.98
N VAL A 246 -0.11 19.68 -23.74
CA VAL A 246 0.58 18.48 -23.28
C VAL A 246 -0.29 17.24 -23.54
N HIS A 247 0.26 16.23 -24.18
CA HIS A 247 -0.45 14.97 -24.36
C HIS A 247 -0.61 14.25 -23.01
N ALA A 248 -1.83 14.17 -22.51
CA ALA A 248 -2.11 13.57 -21.22
C ALA A 248 -3.41 12.77 -21.20
N VAL A 249 -3.38 11.63 -20.53
CA VAL A 249 -4.55 10.83 -20.17
C VAL A 249 -4.80 11.03 -18.67
N VAL A 250 -5.93 11.65 -18.34
CA VAL A 250 -6.28 12.00 -16.96
C VAL A 250 -7.51 11.19 -16.53
N LEU A 251 -7.35 10.40 -15.48
CA LEU A 251 -8.38 9.51 -14.99
C LEU A 251 -8.61 9.74 -13.49
N PRO A 252 -9.85 9.64 -13.01
CA PRO A 252 -10.10 9.75 -11.57
C PRO A 252 -9.53 8.56 -10.80
N TYR A 253 -9.56 7.36 -11.42
CA TYR A 253 -9.04 6.13 -10.84
C TYR A 253 -8.58 5.16 -11.93
N ILE A 254 -7.44 4.51 -11.71
CA ILE A 254 -6.86 3.49 -12.59
C ILE A 254 -7.02 2.12 -11.93
N GLN A 255 -7.72 1.21 -12.60
CA GLN A 255 -7.90 -0.16 -12.13
C GLN A 255 -6.69 -1.05 -12.51
N ASP A 256 -6.24 -0.94 -13.76
CA ASP A 256 -5.08 -1.67 -14.26
C ASP A 256 -3.77 -0.98 -13.87
N MET A 257 -3.37 -1.18 -12.61
CA MET A 257 -2.11 -0.64 -12.11
C MET A 257 -0.89 -1.35 -12.71
N ALA A 258 -1.00 -2.64 -13.06
CA ALA A 258 0.08 -3.36 -13.73
C ALA A 258 0.37 -2.74 -15.11
N GLY A 259 -0.67 -2.47 -15.88
CA GLY A 259 -0.57 -1.73 -17.13
C GLY A 259 -0.01 -0.32 -16.93
N ALA A 260 -0.49 0.42 -15.93
CA ALA A 260 0.00 1.77 -15.66
C ALA A 260 1.51 1.79 -15.32
N TYR A 261 1.97 0.87 -14.45
CA TYR A 261 3.40 0.72 -14.21
C TYR A 261 4.15 0.24 -15.47
N ALA A 262 3.58 -0.67 -16.26
CA ALA A 262 4.21 -1.13 -17.49
C ALA A 262 4.39 0.01 -18.51
N ALA A 263 3.41 0.90 -18.66
CA ALA A 263 3.46 2.05 -19.55
C ALA A 263 4.46 3.12 -19.07
N ALA A 264 4.67 3.25 -17.76
CA ALA A 264 5.46 4.32 -17.15
C ALA A 264 6.98 4.16 -17.38
N ASP A 265 7.65 5.26 -17.65
CA ASP A 265 9.11 5.41 -17.63
C ASP A 265 9.58 6.10 -16.34
N LEU A 266 8.76 7.02 -15.80
CA LEU A 266 8.94 7.68 -14.53
C LEU A 266 7.62 7.71 -13.77
N VAL A 267 7.67 7.54 -12.45
CA VAL A 267 6.49 7.65 -11.59
C VAL A 267 6.63 8.84 -10.64
N VAL A 268 5.62 9.72 -10.60
CA VAL A 268 5.52 10.81 -9.62
C VAL A 268 4.41 10.45 -8.63
N SER A 269 4.74 10.26 -7.35
CA SER A 269 3.72 9.77 -6.42
C SER A 269 3.95 10.10 -4.94
N ARG A 270 2.95 9.80 -4.11
CA ARG A 270 3.13 9.65 -2.67
C ARG A 270 3.96 8.39 -2.36
N SER A 271 4.54 8.35 -1.17
CA SER A 271 5.39 7.23 -0.70
C SER A 271 4.67 6.36 0.34
N GLY A 272 3.42 5.99 0.06
CA GLY A 272 2.73 4.96 0.85
C GLY A 272 3.44 3.61 0.74
N ALA A 273 3.36 2.77 1.78
CA ALA A 273 4.06 1.49 1.82
C ALA A 273 3.80 0.61 0.59
N THR A 274 2.53 0.49 0.16
CA THR A 274 2.15 -0.28 -1.04
C THR A 274 2.77 0.31 -2.30
N THR A 275 2.70 1.63 -2.48
CA THR A 275 3.28 2.31 -3.65
C THR A 275 4.79 2.08 -3.74
N VAL A 276 5.50 2.25 -2.63
CA VAL A 276 6.96 2.05 -2.58
C VAL A 276 7.33 0.59 -2.83
N ALA A 277 6.53 -0.35 -2.31
CA ALA A 277 6.70 -1.78 -2.58
C ALA A 277 6.44 -2.13 -4.06
N GLU A 278 5.39 -1.59 -4.67
CA GLU A 278 5.06 -1.77 -6.09
C GLU A 278 6.16 -1.20 -6.98
N LEU A 279 6.66 0.01 -6.69
CA LEU A 279 7.79 0.62 -7.43
C LEU A 279 9.05 -0.26 -7.37
N ALA A 280 9.35 -0.83 -6.19
CA ALA A 280 10.49 -1.70 -6.00
C ALA A 280 10.40 -3.00 -6.81
N VAL A 281 9.21 -3.61 -6.84
CA VAL A 281 8.93 -4.86 -7.58
C VAL A 281 8.88 -4.60 -9.09
N CYS A 282 8.25 -3.49 -9.52
CA CYS A 282 8.17 -3.12 -10.94
C CYS A 282 9.48 -2.51 -11.49
N GLY A 283 10.51 -2.30 -10.67
CA GLY A 283 11.78 -1.69 -11.08
C GLY A 283 11.62 -0.27 -11.63
N LYS A 284 10.74 0.54 -11.04
CA LYS A 284 10.43 1.87 -11.57
C LYS A 284 11.22 2.97 -10.87
N ARG A 285 11.73 3.91 -11.68
CA ARG A 285 12.25 5.19 -11.17
C ARG A 285 11.10 6.06 -10.68
N ALA A 286 11.31 6.82 -9.61
CA ALA A 286 10.26 7.66 -9.05
C ALA A 286 10.74 9.00 -8.52
N VAL A 287 9.86 9.99 -8.60
CA VAL A 287 9.90 11.21 -7.79
C VAL A 287 8.84 11.04 -6.70
N LEU A 288 9.28 10.93 -5.46
CA LEU A 288 8.41 10.66 -4.31
C LEU A 288 8.17 11.94 -3.52
N ILE A 289 6.89 12.24 -3.30
CA ILE A 289 6.43 13.39 -2.51
C ILE A 289 5.71 12.84 -1.27
N PRO A 290 6.42 12.63 -0.13
CA PRO A 290 5.81 12.10 1.08
C PRO A 290 4.65 12.97 1.57
N TYR A 291 3.59 12.34 2.09
CA TYR A 291 2.47 13.05 2.69
C TYR A 291 2.88 13.63 4.05
N PRO A 292 2.85 14.97 4.25
CA PRO A 292 3.44 15.61 5.43
C PRO A 292 2.68 15.36 6.73
N PHE A 293 1.41 14.92 6.63
CA PHE A 293 0.58 14.59 7.80
C PHE A 293 0.47 13.08 8.03
N ALA A 294 1.38 12.31 7.45
CA ALA A 294 1.48 10.88 7.71
C ALA A 294 1.87 10.64 9.19
N ALA A 295 1.18 9.72 9.85
CA ALA A 295 1.47 9.39 11.24
C ALA A 295 2.94 8.98 11.40
N ASP A 296 3.61 9.53 12.43
CA ASP A 296 5.04 9.26 12.69
C ASP A 296 5.94 9.47 11.46
N ASN A 297 5.53 10.29 10.50
CA ASN A 297 6.28 10.59 9.26
C ASN A 297 6.64 9.35 8.42
N HIS A 298 5.89 8.27 8.55
CA HIS A 298 6.23 6.96 7.95
C HIS A 298 6.44 7.04 6.43
N GLN A 299 5.77 7.96 5.71
CA GLN A 299 5.97 8.09 4.27
C GLN A 299 7.36 8.61 3.90
N GLU A 300 7.96 9.46 4.72
CA GLU A 300 9.34 9.91 4.50
C GLU A 300 10.33 8.75 4.67
N TYR A 301 10.15 7.93 5.70
CA TYR A 301 10.96 6.72 5.90
C TYR A 301 10.81 5.73 4.74
N ASN A 302 9.59 5.53 4.26
CA ASN A 302 9.33 4.68 3.10
C ASN A 302 10.05 5.20 1.84
N ALA A 303 9.97 6.51 1.58
CA ALA A 303 10.61 7.15 0.42
C ALA A 303 12.13 7.00 0.45
N ARG A 304 12.75 7.22 1.62
CA ARG A 304 14.20 7.09 1.80
C ARG A 304 14.72 5.70 1.41
N THR A 305 13.94 4.65 1.64
CA THR A 305 14.36 3.29 1.28
C THR A 305 14.62 3.10 -0.22
N LEU A 306 13.85 3.77 -1.10
CA LEU A 306 14.12 3.75 -2.54
C LEU A 306 15.19 4.77 -2.93
N ALA A 307 15.26 5.91 -2.24
CA ALA A 307 16.28 6.92 -2.49
C ALA A 307 17.68 6.39 -2.18
N GLU A 308 17.87 5.68 -1.06
CA GLU A 308 19.13 5.03 -0.68
C GLU A 308 19.58 3.98 -1.69
N ARG A 309 18.65 3.44 -2.47
CA ARG A 309 18.94 2.49 -3.57
C ARG A 309 19.18 3.19 -4.92
N GLY A 310 19.08 4.51 -4.96
CA GLY A 310 19.26 5.29 -6.20
C GLY A 310 18.10 5.17 -7.19
N THR A 311 16.95 4.59 -6.79
CA THR A 311 15.79 4.39 -7.67
C THR A 311 14.74 5.47 -7.52
N ALA A 312 14.86 6.37 -6.54
CA ALA A 312 13.94 7.48 -6.35
C ALA A 312 14.64 8.76 -5.90
N VAL A 313 14.03 9.90 -6.28
CA VAL A 313 14.31 11.22 -5.72
C VAL A 313 13.17 11.62 -4.80
N VAL A 314 13.47 12.20 -3.65
CA VAL A 314 12.48 12.60 -2.66
C VAL A 314 12.38 14.11 -2.60
N ILE A 315 11.17 14.66 -2.74
CA ILE A 315 10.85 16.07 -2.55
C ILE A 315 9.89 16.21 -1.38
N ALA A 316 10.25 16.94 -0.34
CA ALA A 316 9.29 17.26 0.70
C ALA A 316 8.15 18.14 0.13
N GLN A 317 6.90 17.91 0.52
CA GLN A 317 5.78 18.67 -0.05
C GLN A 317 5.93 20.20 0.10
N ARG A 318 6.55 20.68 1.18
CA ARG A 318 6.83 22.11 1.39
C ARG A 318 7.80 22.68 0.35
N ASP A 319 8.65 21.84 -0.24
CA ASP A 319 9.67 22.20 -1.21
C ASP A 319 9.25 21.83 -2.65
N LEU A 320 8.00 21.38 -2.82
CA LEU A 320 7.41 21.01 -4.10
C LEU A 320 7.09 22.29 -4.91
N LYS A 321 8.04 22.67 -5.77
CA LYS A 321 7.89 23.77 -6.72
C LYS A 321 7.74 23.23 -8.14
N PRO A 322 6.89 23.84 -9.00
CA PRO A 322 6.69 23.38 -10.36
C PRO A 322 8.01 23.30 -11.15
N GLU A 323 8.90 24.28 -11.00
CA GLU A 323 10.18 24.32 -11.69
C GLU A 323 11.10 23.16 -11.28
N THR A 324 11.11 22.84 -9.97
CA THR A 324 11.91 21.73 -9.44
C THR A 324 11.40 20.40 -9.96
N LEU A 325 10.07 20.20 -9.95
CA LEU A 325 9.45 18.97 -10.43
C LEU A 325 9.64 18.81 -11.94
N ALA A 326 9.42 19.89 -12.72
CA ALA A 326 9.65 19.88 -14.16
C ALA A 326 11.10 19.56 -14.52
N ARG A 327 12.08 20.20 -13.84
CA ARG A 327 13.51 19.92 -14.05
C ARG A 327 13.82 18.44 -13.82
N LEU A 328 13.33 17.84 -12.73
CA LEU A 328 13.54 16.41 -12.48
C LEU A 328 12.91 15.53 -13.55
N ILE A 329 11.70 15.85 -14.00
CA ILE A 329 11.06 15.10 -15.09
C ILE A 329 11.91 15.17 -16.36
N LEU A 330 12.36 16.37 -16.73
CA LEU A 330 13.18 16.60 -17.94
C LEU A 330 14.56 15.92 -17.86
N GLU A 331 15.17 15.86 -16.67
CA GLU A 331 16.41 15.10 -16.45
C GLU A 331 16.24 13.61 -16.78
N TYR A 332 15.07 13.03 -16.51
CA TYR A 332 14.79 11.63 -16.86
C TYR A 332 14.42 11.41 -18.32
N VAL A 333 13.79 12.39 -18.98
CA VAL A 333 13.39 12.28 -20.42
C VAL A 333 14.62 12.08 -21.33
N GLY A 334 15.74 12.71 -20.99
CA GLY A 334 16.99 12.60 -21.77
C GLY A 334 17.84 11.36 -21.47
N GLN A 335 17.40 10.52 -20.55
CA GLN A 335 18.16 9.32 -20.17
C GLN A 335 17.58 8.07 -20.83
N ASP A 336 18.45 7.18 -21.31
CA ASP A 336 18.01 5.86 -21.72
C ASP A 336 17.18 5.21 -20.62
N ALA A 337 16.04 4.61 -21.03
CA ALA A 337 15.21 3.89 -20.07
C ALA A 337 16.07 2.80 -19.40
N PRO A 338 16.26 2.84 -18.07
CA PRO A 338 17.05 1.80 -17.42
C PRO A 338 16.37 0.47 -17.68
N SER A 339 17.18 -0.59 -17.77
CA SER A 339 16.64 -1.93 -17.71
C SER A 339 15.69 -1.99 -16.50
N ARG A 340 14.47 -2.48 -16.70
CA ARG A 340 13.48 -2.69 -15.65
C ARG A 340 13.98 -3.80 -14.71
N THR A 341 14.99 -3.50 -13.91
CA THR A 341 15.52 -4.46 -12.96
C THR A 341 14.77 -4.29 -11.66
N PRO A 342 13.88 -5.23 -11.31
CA PRO A 342 13.24 -5.24 -10.01
C PRO A 342 14.33 -5.18 -8.94
N CYS A 343 14.20 -4.28 -7.99
CA CYS A 343 15.13 -4.23 -6.87
C CYS A 343 14.70 -5.16 -5.73
N MET A 344 13.56 -5.83 -5.87
CA MET A 344 13.00 -6.80 -4.91
C MET A 344 12.07 -7.78 -5.63
N GLU A 345 12.11 -9.04 -5.20
CA GLU A 345 11.19 -10.08 -5.63
C GLU A 345 9.91 -10.06 -4.79
N ASN A 346 8.76 -10.34 -5.42
CA ASN A 346 7.45 -10.41 -4.77
C ASN A 346 7.23 -11.76 -4.07
N THR A 347 8.04 -12.10 -3.08
CA THR A 347 7.99 -13.38 -2.35
C THR A 347 7.33 -13.29 -0.98
N GLY A 348 7.02 -12.09 -0.52
CA GLY A 348 6.59 -11.86 0.87
C GLY A 348 5.34 -12.63 1.28
N ALA A 349 4.33 -12.76 0.40
CA ALA A 349 3.11 -13.49 0.70
C ALA A 349 3.38 -15.00 0.85
N GLU A 350 4.20 -15.58 -0.01
CA GLU A 350 4.58 -17.00 0.04
C GLU A 350 5.33 -17.33 1.34
N GLU A 351 6.27 -16.46 1.72
CA GLU A 351 7.02 -16.62 2.96
C GLU A 351 6.11 -16.57 4.20
N ILE A 352 5.11 -15.66 4.21
CA ILE A 352 4.13 -15.56 5.30
C ILE A 352 3.26 -16.80 5.37
N VAL A 353 2.74 -17.28 4.24
CA VAL A 353 1.92 -18.50 4.19
C VAL A 353 2.71 -19.72 4.66
N ARG A 354 3.99 -19.82 4.29
CA ARG A 354 4.88 -20.89 4.80
C ARG A 354 4.98 -20.85 6.32
N MET A 355 5.16 -19.66 6.90
CA MET A 355 5.19 -19.49 8.37
C MET A 355 3.85 -19.82 9.03
N CYS A 356 2.71 -19.58 8.36
CA CYS A 356 1.41 -19.95 8.88
C CYS A 356 1.22 -21.48 8.97
N LYS A 357 1.79 -22.24 8.03
CA LYS A 357 1.74 -23.71 8.03
C LYS A 357 2.37 -24.32 9.28
N ASP A 358 3.41 -23.67 9.85
CA ASP A 358 4.04 -24.13 11.10
C ASP A 358 3.03 -24.18 12.27
N TYR A 359 2.00 -23.32 12.25
CA TYR A 359 0.98 -23.26 13.31
C TYR A 359 -0.17 -24.25 13.10
N VAL A 360 -0.44 -24.67 11.85
CA VAL A 360 -1.46 -25.68 11.55
C VAL A 360 -1.04 -27.08 12.00
N GLN A 361 0.25 -27.35 12.02
CA GLN A 361 0.81 -28.66 12.37
C GLN A 361 0.91 -28.89 13.89
N THR A 362 0.86 -27.83 14.68
CA THR A 362 1.06 -27.86 16.15
C THR A 362 -0.24 -27.89 16.96
N ASN A 363 -1.40 -27.76 16.33
CA ASN A 363 -2.72 -27.84 16.94
C ASN A 363 -3.47 -29.08 16.42
#